data_620dc3bdd4e71ca1204d6565fae359b3
#
_entry.id   620dc3bdd4e71ca1204d6565fae359b3
#
_cell.length_a   1.000
_cell.length_b   1.000
_cell.length_c   1.000
_cell.angle_alpha   90.00
_cell.angle_beta   90.00
_cell.angle_gamma   90.00
#
_symmetry.space_group_name_H-M   'P 1'
#
loop_
_entity.id
_entity.type
_entity.pdbx_description
1 polymer ?
#
loop_
_entity_poly.entity_id
_entity_poly.type
_entity_poly.pdbx_seq_one_letter_code
_entity_poly.pdbx_strand_id
1 'polypeptide(L)'
;LMSVLAPIIILPLFNKFTPLPEGSLKDRLKNLAERTGFINAGIQVMDGSKRSKHSNAFFTGLGKGRRIALFDTLVEQMSEQELEAVLAHEIGHYKLRHVPKMITWSFVTTLAGFWGLSLLARQSWFTGAFGFGNEAGIAPAFLLFALLAGTVTFWLSPLSSLWSRKFEYEADAFAVD
;
A
#
# COMPACT_ATOMS: atom_id res chain seq x y z
N LEU A 1 -8.05 -3.45 0.61
CA LEU A 1 -8.77 -3.70 -0.66
C LEU A 1 -8.67 -2.50 -1.60
N MET A 2 -8.94 -1.27 -1.11
CA MET A 2 -8.87 -0.04 -1.92
C MET A 2 -7.48 0.24 -2.48
N SER A 3 -6.41 -0.02 -1.73
CA SER A 3 -5.02 0.17 -2.19
C SER A 3 -4.63 -0.71 -3.39
N VAL A 4 -5.35 -1.82 -3.61
CA VAL A 4 -5.15 -2.70 -4.76
C VAL A 4 -6.12 -2.39 -5.89
N LEU A 5 -7.38 -2.07 -5.56
CA LEU A 5 -8.42 -1.80 -6.57
C LEU A 5 -8.28 -0.41 -7.20
N ALA A 6 -7.83 0.59 -6.43
CA ALA A 6 -7.71 1.95 -6.93
C ALA A 6 -6.76 2.06 -8.15
N PRO A 7 -5.54 1.50 -8.15
CA PRO A 7 -4.67 1.53 -9.32
C PRO A 7 -5.22 0.79 -10.55
N ILE A 8 -6.05 -0.23 -10.34
CA ILE A 8 -6.52 -1.11 -11.42
C ILE A 8 -7.81 -0.58 -12.05
N ILE A 9 -8.73 -0.04 -11.23
CA ILE A 9 -10.08 0.34 -11.66
C ILE A 9 -10.25 1.84 -11.66
N ILE A 10 -9.88 2.51 -10.57
CA ILE A 10 -10.18 3.94 -10.37
C ILE A 10 -9.24 4.81 -11.19
N LEU A 11 -7.93 4.58 -11.12
CA LEU A 11 -6.97 5.44 -11.82
C LEU A 11 -7.16 5.47 -13.33
N PRO A 12 -7.45 4.35 -14.04
CA PRO A 12 -7.71 4.38 -15.48
C PRO A 12 -8.98 5.14 -15.90
N LEU A 13 -9.95 5.29 -15.00
CA LEU A 13 -11.16 6.09 -15.25
C LEU A 13 -10.87 7.60 -15.27
N PHE A 14 -9.83 8.02 -14.56
CA PHE A 14 -9.55 9.45 -14.35
C PHE A 14 -8.24 9.93 -14.97
N ASN A 15 -7.36 9.01 -15.41
CA ASN A 15 -6.06 9.36 -15.96
C ASN A 15 -5.83 8.65 -17.29
N LYS A 16 -5.06 9.30 -18.17
CA LYS A 16 -4.61 8.69 -19.42
C LYS A 16 -3.26 8.00 -19.18
N PHE A 17 -3.18 6.77 -19.69
CA PHE A 17 -1.96 5.98 -19.69
C PHE A 17 -1.44 5.89 -21.11
N THR A 18 -0.25 6.37 -21.35
CA THR A 18 0.44 6.30 -22.65
C THR A 18 1.67 5.40 -22.53
N PRO A 19 1.97 4.55 -23.50
CA PRO A 19 3.23 3.80 -23.49
C PRO A 19 4.43 4.74 -23.35
N LEU A 20 5.44 4.34 -22.56
CA LEU A 20 6.68 5.10 -22.49
C LEU A 20 7.32 5.13 -23.89
N PRO A 21 7.70 6.32 -24.41
CA PRO A 21 8.35 6.44 -25.72
C PRO A 21 9.60 5.56 -25.82
N GLU A 22 9.93 5.13 -27.04
CA GLU A 22 11.17 4.41 -27.29
C GLU A 22 12.37 5.33 -27.03
N GLY A 23 13.40 4.79 -26.39
CA GLY A 23 14.60 5.54 -26.02
C GLY A 23 15.38 4.91 -24.88
N SER A 24 16.50 5.53 -24.51
CA SER A 24 17.43 5.04 -23.49
C SER A 24 16.76 4.70 -22.16
N LEU A 25 15.85 5.55 -21.70
CA LEU A 25 15.10 5.32 -20.45
C LEU A 25 14.30 4.01 -20.52
N LYS A 26 13.55 3.79 -21.62
CA LYS A 26 12.74 2.57 -21.76
C LYS A 26 13.62 1.32 -21.79
N ASP A 27 14.73 1.37 -22.48
CA ASP A 27 15.68 0.25 -22.57
C ASP A 27 16.30 -0.05 -21.21
N ARG A 28 16.69 0.97 -20.45
CA ARG A 28 17.23 0.81 -19.08
C ARG A 28 16.20 0.16 -18.15
N LEU A 29 14.99 0.69 -18.11
CA LEU A 29 13.93 0.16 -17.23
C LEU A 29 13.49 -1.26 -17.64
N LYS A 30 13.51 -1.57 -18.94
CA LYS A 30 13.25 -2.92 -19.44
C LYS A 30 14.37 -3.89 -19.03
N ASN A 31 15.63 -3.51 -19.18
CA ASN A 31 16.78 -4.30 -18.76
C ASN A 31 16.77 -4.57 -17.25
N LEU A 32 16.42 -3.56 -16.43
CA LEU A 32 16.25 -3.72 -15.00
C LEU A 32 15.14 -4.77 -14.68
N ALA A 33 13.98 -4.66 -15.33
CA ALA A 33 12.89 -5.60 -15.15
C ALA A 33 13.28 -7.04 -15.55
N GLU A 34 14.04 -7.20 -16.63
CA GLU A 34 14.54 -8.50 -17.08
C GLU A 34 15.57 -9.09 -16.10
N ARG A 35 16.59 -8.30 -15.69
CA ARG A 35 17.61 -8.71 -14.70
C ARG A 35 16.99 -9.14 -13.38
N THR A 36 16.02 -8.39 -12.92
CA THR A 36 15.32 -8.72 -11.67
C THR A 36 14.26 -9.83 -11.83
N GLY A 37 14.04 -10.34 -13.06
CA GLY A 37 13.00 -11.34 -13.34
C GLY A 37 11.59 -10.82 -13.03
N PHE A 38 11.40 -9.50 -13.16
CA PHE A 38 10.09 -8.88 -13.04
C PHE A 38 9.37 -8.93 -14.39
N ILE A 39 8.40 -9.83 -14.50
CA ILE A 39 7.60 -9.96 -15.73
C ILE A 39 6.58 -8.83 -15.77
N ASN A 40 6.71 -7.94 -16.74
CA ASN A 40 5.77 -6.84 -16.96
C ASN A 40 5.22 -6.86 -18.40
N ALA A 41 4.00 -6.35 -18.55
CA ALA A 41 3.32 -6.20 -19.84
C ALA A 41 3.58 -4.85 -20.51
N GLY A 42 4.46 -4.03 -19.96
CA GLY A 42 4.87 -2.74 -20.50
C GLY A 42 5.04 -1.65 -19.45
N ILE A 43 5.70 -0.58 -19.86
CA ILE A 43 5.92 0.62 -19.07
C ILE A 43 5.06 1.73 -19.65
N GLN A 44 4.30 2.41 -18.80
CA GLN A 44 3.35 3.45 -19.19
C GLN A 44 3.63 4.73 -18.39
N VAL A 45 3.34 5.86 -18.99
CA VAL A 45 3.32 7.17 -18.35
C VAL A 45 1.89 7.58 -18.10
N MET A 46 1.59 8.02 -16.90
CA MET A 46 0.30 8.54 -16.48
C MET A 46 0.33 10.06 -16.39
N ASP A 47 -0.70 10.74 -16.91
CA ASP A 47 -0.84 12.20 -16.90
C ASP A 47 -1.23 12.73 -15.50
N GLY A 48 -0.40 12.45 -14.50
CA GLY A 48 -0.61 12.84 -13.10
C GLY A 48 -0.51 14.35 -12.87
N SER A 49 0.31 15.06 -13.64
CA SER A 49 0.56 16.50 -13.55
C SER A 49 -0.71 17.35 -13.59
N LYS A 50 -1.76 16.87 -14.24
CA LYS A 50 -3.06 17.56 -14.34
C LYS A 50 -3.78 17.72 -13.00
N ARG A 51 -3.43 16.92 -11.99
CA ARG A 51 -4.14 16.86 -10.72
C ARG A 51 -3.26 17.06 -9.50
N SER A 52 -2.00 16.69 -9.60
CA SER A 52 -1.06 16.77 -8.49
C SER A 52 0.35 17.02 -9.00
N LYS A 53 1.12 17.76 -8.21
CA LYS A 53 2.56 17.91 -8.40
C LYS A 53 3.36 16.75 -7.77
N HIS A 54 2.68 15.78 -7.17
CA HIS A 54 3.37 14.62 -6.60
C HIS A 54 3.90 13.73 -7.71
N SER A 55 5.17 13.39 -7.57
CA SER A 55 5.87 12.43 -8.42
C SER A 55 5.75 11.05 -7.78
N ASN A 56 5.33 10.05 -8.54
CA ASN A 56 5.17 8.69 -8.02
C ASN A 56 5.37 7.65 -9.13
N ALA A 57 5.73 6.45 -8.74
CA ALA A 57 5.74 5.26 -9.57
C ALA A 57 4.97 4.15 -8.86
N PHE A 58 4.24 3.33 -9.60
CA PHE A 58 3.52 2.21 -9.02
C PHE A 58 3.28 1.08 -10.03
N PHE A 59 3.00 -0.10 -9.51
CA PHE A 59 2.60 -1.24 -10.35
C PHE A 59 1.09 -1.30 -10.47
N THR A 60 0.61 -1.53 -11.70
CA THR A 60 -0.81 -1.77 -11.99
C THR A 60 -0.98 -3.11 -12.69
N GLY A 61 -2.18 -3.68 -12.61
CA GLY A 61 -2.48 -4.99 -13.20
C GLY A 61 -2.19 -6.16 -12.26
N LEU A 62 -2.62 -7.36 -12.66
CA LEU A 62 -2.50 -8.60 -11.91
C LEU A 62 -1.79 -9.68 -12.72
N GLY A 63 -1.03 -10.52 -12.06
CA GLY A 63 -0.39 -11.68 -12.68
C GLY A 63 0.59 -11.30 -13.81
N LYS A 64 0.43 -11.90 -14.99
CA LYS A 64 1.26 -11.62 -16.17
C LYS A 64 0.91 -10.32 -16.89
N GLY A 65 -0.22 -9.70 -16.56
CA GLY A 65 -0.66 -8.42 -17.14
C GLY A 65 -0.20 -7.19 -16.36
N ARG A 66 0.78 -7.31 -15.48
CA ARG A 66 1.32 -6.18 -14.72
C ARG A 66 2.01 -5.18 -15.61
N ARG A 67 1.83 -3.91 -15.28
CA ARG A 67 2.45 -2.78 -15.96
C ARG A 67 3.09 -1.87 -14.93
N ILE A 68 4.15 -1.22 -15.33
CA ILE A 68 4.78 -0.16 -14.57
C ILE A 68 4.14 1.15 -15.00
N ALA A 69 3.61 1.91 -14.06
CA ALA A 69 3.06 3.23 -14.32
C ALA A 69 3.94 4.29 -13.64
N LEU A 70 4.50 5.18 -14.44
CA LEU A 70 5.29 6.33 -13.99
C LEU A 70 4.43 7.58 -14.15
N PHE A 71 4.49 8.51 -13.20
CA PHE A 71 3.89 9.82 -13.39
C PHE A 71 4.72 10.63 -14.38
N ASP A 72 4.07 11.41 -15.23
CA ASP A 72 4.73 12.37 -16.14
C ASP A 72 5.65 13.32 -15.37
N THR A 73 5.21 13.82 -14.21
CA THR A 73 6.01 14.65 -13.29
C THR A 73 7.30 13.96 -12.83
N LEU A 74 7.26 12.64 -12.61
CA LEU A 74 8.44 11.88 -12.22
C LEU A 74 9.46 11.79 -13.35
N VAL A 75 8.98 11.53 -14.56
CA VAL A 75 9.81 11.43 -15.79
C VAL A 75 10.45 12.77 -16.15
N GLU A 76 9.76 13.89 -15.88
CA GLU A 76 10.27 15.24 -16.15
C GLU A 76 11.29 15.73 -15.11
N GLN A 77 11.16 15.30 -13.84
CA GLN A 77 11.93 15.82 -12.71
C GLN A 77 13.19 15.01 -12.41
N MET A 78 13.24 13.74 -12.79
CA MET A 78 14.33 12.82 -12.45
C MET A 78 15.17 12.44 -13.67
N SER A 79 16.44 12.23 -13.44
CA SER A 79 17.34 11.61 -14.42
C SER A 79 17.00 10.14 -14.65
N GLU A 80 17.43 9.57 -15.77
CA GLU A 80 17.19 8.15 -16.07
C GLU A 80 17.76 7.21 -15.00
N GLN A 81 18.87 7.58 -14.35
CA GLN A 81 19.49 6.81 -13.28
C GLN A 81 18.65 6.83 -12.01
N GLU A 82 18.11 7.99 -11.65
CA GLU A 82 17.21 8.12 -10.50
C GLU A 82 15.91 7.35 -10.72
N LEU A 83 15.35 7.41 -11.94
CA LEU A 83 14.17 6.62 -12.31
C LEU A 83 14.44 5.11 -12.23
N GLU A 84 15.63 4.66 -12.66
CA GLU A 84 16.03 3.26 -12.53
C GLU A 84 16.10 2.85 -11.05
N ALA A 85 16.68 3.68 -10.18
CA ALA A 85 16.76 3.42 -8.74
C ALA A 85 15.38 3.35 -8.08
N VAL A 86 14.48 4.30 -8.40
CA VAL A 86 13.09 4.27 -7.91
C VAL A 86 12.39 2.99 -8.35
N LEU A 87 12.54 2.61 -9.62
CA LEU A 87 11.90 1.37 -10.09
C LEU A 87 12.51 0.12 -9.45
N ALA A 88 13.82 0.09 -9.21
CA ALA A 88 14.47 -1.01 -8.50
C ALA A 88 13.93 -1.17 -7.07
N HIS A 89 13.75 -0.06 -6.34
CA HIS A 89 13.13 -0.02 -5.02
C HIS A 89 11.69 -0.59 -5.05
N GLU A 90 10.86 -0.16 -5.99
CA GLU A 90 9.50 -0.67 -6.16
C GLU A 90 9.46 -2.17 -6.48
N ILE A 91 10.38 -2.63 -7.36
CA ILE A 91 10.54 -4.05 -7.64
C ILE A 91 10.94 -4.82 -6.38
N GLY A 92 11.76 -4.22 -5.51
CA GLY A 92 12.12 -4.77 -4.20
C GLY A 92 10.90 -5.04 -3.33
N HIS A 93 10.01 -4.06 -3.17
CA HIS A 93 8.74 -4.26 -2.45
C HIS A 93 7.92 -5.41 -3.00
N TYR A 94 7.87 -5.53 -4.32
CA TYR A 94 7.14 -6.62 -4.97
C TYR A 94 7.80 -7.98 -4.73
N LYS A 95 9.11 -8.10 -4.97
CA LYS A 95 9.86 -9.35 -4.84
C LYS A 95 9.86 -9.89 -3.42
N LEU A 96 10.00 -9.01 -2.45
CA LEU A 96 9.99 -9.34 -1.02
C LEU A 96 8.57 -9.52 -0.45
N ARG A 97 7.54 -9.36 -1.31
CA ARG A 97 6.13 -9.55 -0.97
C ARG A 97 5.67 -8.69 0.21
N HIS A 98 6.12 -7.43 0.28
CA HIS A 98 5.75 -6.52 1.38
C HIS A 98 4.24 -6.28 1.42
N VAL A 99 3.60 -6.01 0.28
CA VAL A 99 2.14 -5.77 0.21
C VAL A 99 1.33 -6.99 0.70
N PRO A 100 1.55 -8.23 0.23
CA PRO A 100 0.90 -9.40 0.81
C PRO A 100 1.09 -9.54 2.31
N LYS A 101 2.30 -9.33 2.83
CA LYS A 101 2.58 -9.39 4.28
C LYS A 101 1.76 -8.36 5.05
N MET A 102 1.68 -7.11 4.56
CA MET A 102 0.89 -6.05 5.17
C MET A 102 -0.61 -6.35 5.15
N ILE A 103 -1.13 -6.87 4.04
CA ILE A 103 -2.55 -7.26 3.92
C ILE A 103 -2.87 -8.39 4.90
N THR A 104 -2.02 -9.42 4.97
CA THR A 104 -2.21 -10.53 5.91
C THR A 104 -2.21 -10.04 7.36
N TRP A 105 -1.26 -9.17 7.71
CA TRP A 105 -1.19 -8.58 9.04
C TRP A 105 -2.43 -7.77 9.38
N SER A 106 -2.87 -6.90 8.45
CA SER A 106 -4.11 -6.11 8.61
C SER A 106 -5.34 -7.00 8.79
N PHE A 107 -5.43 -8.09 8.04
CA PHE A 107 -6.53 -9.05 8.18
C PHE A 107 -6.52 -9.73 9.54
N VAL A 108 -5.35 -10.23 9.98
CA VAL A 108 -5.22 -10.89 11.29
C VAL A 108 -5.55 -9.92 12.44
N THR A 109 -5.04 -8.69 12.40
CA THR A 109 -5.33 -7.68 13.43
C THR A 109 -6.80 -7.27 13.46
N THR A 110 -7.43 -7.17 12.29
CA THR A 110 -8.87 -6.90 12.18
C THR A 110 -9.70 -8.03 12.80
N LEU A 111 -9.38 -9.28 12.48
CA LEU A 111 -10.06 -10.45 13.08
C LEU A 111 -9.83 -10.50 14.59
N ALA A 112 -8.63 -10.25 15.07
CA ALA A 112 -8.31 -10.19 16.49
C ALA A 112 -9.11 -9.07 17.20
N GLY A 113 -9.25 -7.91 16.53
CA GLY A 113 -10.10 -6.80 17.02
C GLY A 113 -11.58 -7.20 17.16
N PHE A 114 -12.16 -7.80 16.12
CA PHE A 114 -13.55 -8.27 16.20
C PHE A 114 -13.75 -9.39 17.23
N TRP A 115 -12.78 -10.28 17.35
CA TRP A 115 -12.80 -11.29 18.40
C TRP A 115 -12.76 -10.64 19.79
N GLY A 116 -11.86 -9.68 20.03
CA GLY A 116 -11.79 -8.90 21.26
C GLY A 116 -13.11 -8.17 21.55
N LEU A 117 -13.69 -7.52 20.54
CA LEU A 117 -15.02 -6.89 20.68
C LEU A 117 -16.08 -7.91 21.10
N SER A 118 -16.09 -9.11 20.50
CA SER A 118 -17.07 -10.15 20.83
C SER A 118 -16.95 -10.64 22.28
N LEU A 119 -15.74 -10.66 22.83
CA LEU A 119 -15.50 -10.99 24.23
C LEU A 119 -15.97 -9.86 25.16
N LEU A 120 -15.60 -8.62 24.85
CA LEU A 120 -15.96 -7.44 25.65
C LEU A 120 -17.46 -7.17 25.64
N ALA A 121 -18.13 -7.34 24.50
CA ALA A 121 -19.57 -7.15 24.38
C ALA A 121 -20.42 -8.10 25.26
N ARG A 122 -19.83 -9.22 25.66
CA ARG A 122 -20.49 -10.19 26.58
C ARG A 122 -20.29 -9.83 28.05
N GLN A 123 -19.46 -8.84 28.37
CA GLN A 123 -19.13 -8.47 29.73
C GLN A 123 -19.97 -7.27 30.18
N SER A 124 -20.84 -7.49 31.17
CA SER A 124 -21.71 -6.44 31.72
C SER A 124 -20.91 -5.26 32.30
N TRP A 125 -19.71 -5.49 32.84
CA TRP A 125 -18.86 -4.42 33.37
C TRP A 125 -18.36 -3.48 32.26
N PHE A 126 -18.19 -3.96 31.03
CA PHE A 126 -17.64 -3.14 29.95
C PHE A 126 -18.58 -2.01 29.54
N THR A 127 -19.86 -2.30 29.37
CA THR A 127 -20.88 -1.28 29.09
C THR A 127 -21.31 -0.56 30.35
N GLY A 128 -21.43 -1.27 31.48
CA GLY A 128 -21.82 -0.74 32.78
C GLY A 128 -20.87 0.32 33.33
N ALA A 129 -19.55 0.19 33.10
CA ALA A 129 -18.56 1.18 33.51
C ALA A 129 -18.79 2.57 32.83
N PHE A 130 -19.49 2.61 31.72
CA PHE A 130 -19.86 3.83 31.00
C PHE A 130 -21.35 4.23 31.20
N GLY A 131 -22.02 3.63 32.16
CA GLY A 131 -23.41 3.98 32.51
C GLY A 131 -24.48 3.37 31.60
N PHE A 132 -24.14 2.43 30.71
CA PHE A 132 -25.13 1.72 29.91
C PHE A 132 -25.70 0.53 30.69
N GLY A 133 -27.02 0.41 30.70
CA GLY A 133 -27.70 -0.74 31.33
C GLY A 133 -27.50 -2.04 30.54
N ASN A 134 -27.81 -3.17 31.18
CA ASN A 134 -27.67 -4.51 30.58
C ASN A 134 -28.53 -4.75 29.33
N GLU A 135 -29.54 -3.90 29.11
CA GLU A 135 -30.47 -3.97 27.97
C GLU A 135 -29.98 -3.19 26.74
N ALA A 136 -28.80 -2.54 26.83
CA ALA A 136 -28.34 -1.59 25.81
C ALA A 136 -27.95 -2.22 24.46
N GLY A 137 -27.87 -3.55 24.37
CA GLY A 137 -27.52 -4.26 23.14
C GLY A 137 -26.04 -4.12 22.74
N ILE A 138 -25.72 -4.46 21.51
CA ILE A 138 -24.33 -4.46 20.99
C ILE A 138 -23.82 -3.06 20.59
N ALA A 139 -24.70 -2.11 20.29
CA ALA A 139 -24.31 -0.80 19.74
C ALA A 139 -23.41 0.02 20.67
N PRO A 140 -23.69 0.16 22.00
CA PRO A 140 -22.78 0.80 22.93
C PRO A 140 -21.43 0.08 23.04
N ALA A 141 -21.42 -1.25 23.07
CA ALA A 141 -20.18 -2.02 23.13
C ALA A 141 -19.30 -1.77 21.90
N PHE A 142 -19.90 -1.70 20.70
CA PHE A 142 -19.20 -1.38 19.47
C PHE A 142 -18.62 0.04 19.49
N LEU A 143 -19.40 1.03 19.92
CA LEU A 143 -18.95 2.42 20.02
C LEU A 143 -17.79 2.57 20.99
N LEU A 144 -17.92 2.01 22.19
CA LEU A 144 -16.87 2.04 23.23
C LEU A 144 -15.61 1.34 22.75
N PHE A 145 -15.74 0.19 22.11
CA PHE A 145 -14.62 -0.52 21.53
C PHE A 145 -13.91 0.32 20.47
N ALA A 146 -14.66 0.97 19.57
CA ALA A 146 -14.07 1.82 18.52
C ALA A 146 -13.29 3.01 19.12
N LEU A 147 -13.79 3.63 20.19
CA LEU A 147 -13.11 4.70 20.91
C LEU A 147 -11.84 4.21 21.60
N LEU A 148 -11.91 3.08 22.30
CA LEU A 148 -10.76 2.50 23.00
C LEU A 148 -9.73 1.93 22.05
N ALA A 149 -10.14 1.34 20.93
CA ALA A 149 -9.25 0.82 19.91
C ALA A 149 -8.35 1.92 19.34
N GLY A 150 -8.84 3.15 19.19
CA GLY A 150 -8.03 4.31 18.81
C GLY A 150 -6.88 4.56 19.77
N THR A 151 -7.14 4.49 21.09
CA THR A 151 -6.10 4.65 22.11
C THR A 151 -5.08 3.53 22.07
N VAL A 152 -5.52 2.28 21.95
CA VAL A 152 -4.61 1.11 21.86
C VAL A 152 -3.75 1.19 20.62
N THR A 153 -4.34 1.50 19.46
CA THR A 153 -3.59 1.61 18.18
C THR A 153 -2.60 2.77 18.21
N PHE A 154 -2.89 3.86 18.89
CA PHE A 154 -1.94 4.95 19.10
C PHE A 154 -0.65 4.46 19.77
N TRP A 155 -0.77 3.71 20.88
CA TRP A 155 0.39 3.17 21.57
C TRP A 155 1.12 2.07 20.81
N LEU A 156 0.45 1.37 19.91
CA LEU A 156 1.05 0.35 19.05
C LEU A 156 1.64 0.93 17.75
N SER A 157 1.35 2.20 17.41
CA SER A 157 1.81 2.82 16.17
C SER A 157 3.34 2.87 16.01
N PRO A 158 4.17 3.06 17.06
CA PRO A 158 5.63 2.99 16.90
C PRO A 158 6.11 1.62 16.42
N LEU A 159 5.49 0.54 16.87
CA LEU A 159 5.85 -0.82 16.44
C LEU A 159 5.51 -1.06 14.97
N SER A 160 4.34 -0.60 14.54
CA SER A 160 3.94 -0.70 13.13
C SER A 160 4.85 0.15 12.23
N SER A 161 5.29 1.32 12.70
CA SER A 161 6.23 2.19 12.00
C SER A 161 7.62 1.55 11.86
N LEU A 162 8.11 0.90 12.91
CA LEU A 162 9.38 0.16 12.85
C LEU A 162 9.32 -0.98 11.82
N TRP A 163 8.19 -1.69 11.76
CA TRP A 163 8.00 -2.76 10.80
C TRP A 163 7.90 -2.23 9.36
N SER A 164 7.18 -1.13 9.14
CA SER A 164 7.14 -0.46 7.84
C SER A 164 8.53 -0.01 7.40
N ARG A 165 9.32 0.65 8.29
CA ARG A 165 10.70 1.06 7.98
C ARG A 165 11.59 -0.11 7.60
N LYS A 166 11.42 -1.27 8.22
CA LYS A 166 12.15 -2.47 7.84
C LYS A 166 11.91 -2.83 6.38
N PHE A 167 10.67 -2.72 5.89
CA PHE A 167 10.34 -2.97 4.50
C PHE A 167 10.99 -1.97 3.55
N GLU A 168 11.07 -0.68 3.95
CA GLU A 168 11.79 0.34 3.18
C GLU A 168 13.29 -0.01 3.08
N TYR A 169 13.95 -0.34 4.19
CA TYR A 169 15.36 -0.75 4.17
C TYR A 169 15.61 -2.02 3.34
N GLU A 170 14.70 -2.98 3.39
CA GLU A 170 14.79 -4.19 2.56
C GLU A 170 14.64 -3.86 1.07
N ALA A 171 13.77 -2.91 0.71
CA ALA A 171 13.58 -2.46 -0.67
C ALA A 171 14.78 -1.63 -1.17
N ASP A 172 15.32 -0.75 -0.31
CA ASP A 172 16.52 0.03 -0.61
C ASP A 172 17.74 -0.89 -0.83
N ALA A 173 17.94 -1.88 0.04
CA ALA A 173 19.02 -2.85 -0.12
C ALA A 173 18.90 -3.62 -1.44
N PHE A 174 17.68 -4.02 -1.83
CA PHE A 174 17.41 -4.67 -3.11
C PHE A 174 17.73 -3.76 -4.31
N ALA A 175 17.55 -2.45 -4.17
CA ALA A 175 17.80 -1.49 -5.25
C ALA A 175 19.29 -1.25 -5.50
N VAL A 176 20.16 -1.53 -4.52
CA VAL A 176 21.63 -1.33 -4.61
C VAL A 176 22.34 -2.58 -5.14
N ASP A 177 21.76 -3.79 -4.96
CA ASP A 177 22.26 -5.07 -5.46
C ASP A 177 21.98 -5.24 -6.96
#